data_f0bd27769297e99b7265bc44a7eaec0f
#
_entry.id   f0bd27769297e99b7265bc44a7eaec0f
#
_cell.length_a   1.000
_cell.length_b   1.000
_cell.length_c   1.000
_cell.angle_alpha   90.00
_cell.angle_beta   90.00
_cell.angle_gamma   90.00
#
_symmetry.space_group_name_H-M   'P 1'
#
loop_
_entity.id
_entity.type
_entity.pdbx_description
1 polymer ?
#
loop_
_entity_poly.entity_id
_entity_poly.type
_entity_poly.pdbx_seq_one_letter_code
_entity_poly.pdbx_strand_id
1 'polypeptide(L)'
;MKKIFAFAALAAAVLFAGNTANAQLGINVGYAPQSYKMDYTSGSLSLKDTTSMTGFFLGVNYNVNITGDLNVSVGLQGRYNTYSDENTVLGVTAKTNSTQMLVDVPILFNYGLSLTDDLKVSLFLGPTISYALSGKTTYTVGSIETTSDWYKEDEGNQGAFDLGGTLGVCASFSGIRLFGGYNMGLMNLSKADNTTVKGSNWFIGLGYAL
;
A
#
# COMPACT_ATOMS: atom_id res chain seq x y z
N MET A 1 -18.16 -7.21 -5.16
CA MET A 1 -18.80 -5.94 -4.73
C MET A 1 -19.27 -5.95 -3.28
N LYS A 2 -20.02 -6.96 -2.76
CA LYS A 2 -20.50 -6.98 -1.36
C LYS A 2 -19.41 -6.91 -0.29
N LYS A 3 -18.22 -7.51 -0.54
CA LYS A 3 -17.10 -7.51 0.41
C LYS A 3 -16.41 -6.13 0.52
N ILE A 4 -16.36 -5.36 -0.57
CA ILE A 4 -15.79 -4.00 -0.59
C ILE A 4 -16.67 -3.05 0.22
N PHE A 5 -18.01 -3.17 0.09
CA PHE A 5 -18.96 -2.39 0.90
C PHE A 5 -18.86 -2.71 2.40
N ALA A 6 -18.60 -3.97 2.77
CA ALA A 6 -18.40 -4.35 4.17
C ALA A 6 -17.12 -3.73 4.75
N PHE A 7 -16.02 -3.68 4.00
CA PHE A 7 -14.77 -3.02 4.42
C PHE A 7 -14.94 -1.50 4.53
N ALA A 8 -15.59 -0.87 3.54
CA ALA A 8 -15.88 0.57 3.56
C ALA A 8 -16.82 0.92 4.74
N ALA A 9 -17.82 0.09 5.02
CA ALA A 9 -18.73 0.27 6.16
C ALA A 9 -18.02 0.08 7.50
N LEU A 10 -17.10 -0.87 7.62
CA LEU A 10 -16.30 -1.08 8.83
C LEU A 10 -15.35 0.10 9.07
N ALA A 11 -14.66 0.58 8.03
CA ALA A 11 -13.80 1.75 8.10
C ALA A 11 -14.60 3.01 8.46
N ALA A 12 -15.78 3.20 7.86
CA ALA A 12 -16.70 4.30 8.19
C ALA A 12 -17.23 4.17 9.64
N ALA A 13 -17.60 2.98 10.10
CA ALA A 13 -18.06 2.76 11.47
C ALA A 13 -16.98 3.10 12.50
N VAL A 14 -15.73 2.77 12.25
CA VAL A 14 -14.60 3.16 13.10
C VAL A 14 -14.37 4.68 13.08
N LEU A 15 -14.51 5.32 11.91
CA LEU A 15 -14.37 6.77 11.75
C LEU A 15 -15.49 7.56 12.43
N PHE A 16 -16.71 7.00 12.55
CA PHE A 16 -17.88 7.69 13.11
C PHE A 16 -18.26 7.26 14.52
N ALA A 17 -17.71 6.15 15.05
CA ALA A 17 -18.01 5.67 16.40
C ALA A 17 -17.40 6.49 17.54
N GLY A 18 -16.52 7.44 17.25
CA GLY A 18 -15.75 8.19 18.24
C GLY A 18 -16.11 9.67 18.30
N ASN A 19 -17.24 10.02 18.92
CA ASN A 19 -17.45 11.38 19.46
C ASN A 19 -16.64 11.54 20.75
N THR A 20 -15.32 11.35 20.69
CA THR A 20 -14.45 11.63 21.84
C THR A 20 -13.70 12.93 21.60
N ALA A 21 -13.68 13.79 22.59
CA ALA A 21 -13.01 15.11 22.58
C ALA A 21 -11.49 15.05 22.25
N ASN A 22 -10.93 13.85 22.02
CA ASN A 22 -9.53 13.58 21.77
C ASN A 22 -9.25 12.91 20.41
N ALA A 23 -10.19 12.95 19.49
CA ALA A 23 -10.02 12.32 18.18
C ALA A 23 -9.76 13.37 17.11
N GLN A 24 -8.82 13.10 16.21
CA GLN A 24 -8.39 14.00 15.17
C GLN A 24 -8.43 13.32 13.81
N LEU A 25 -9.18 13.92 12.89
CA LEU A 25 -9.20 13.52 11.49
C LEU A 25 -7.97 14.11 10.77
N GLY A 26 -7.42 13.39 9.81
CA GLY A 26 -6.33 13.90 8.97
C GLY A 26 -6.46 13.41 7.53
N ILE A 27 -5.87 14.17 6.64
CA ILE A 27 -5.68 13.82 5.23
C ILE A 27 -4.21 13.58 4.94
N ASN A 28 -3.90 12.65 4.05
CA ASN A 28 -2.54 12.27 3.71
C ASN A 28 -2.39 12.09 2.20
N VAL A 29 -1.23 12.48 1.69
CA VAL A 29 -0.82 12.24 0.32
C VAL A 29 0.67 11.89 0.30
N GLY A 30 1.09 11.03 -0.60
CA GLY A 30 2.51 10.70 -0.68
C GLY A 30 2.89 9.79 -1.83
N TYR A 31 4.17 9.47 -1.83
CA TYR A 31 4.84 8.57 -2.76
C TYR A 31 5.10 7.23 -2.07
N ALA A 32 4.74 6.13 -2.72
CA ALA A 32 4.86 4.77 -2.16
C ALA A 32 5.12 3.76 -3.28
N PRO A 33 6.37 3.68 -3.79
CA PRO A 33 6.71 2.71 -4.82
C PRO A 33 6.55 1.29 -4.26
N GLN A 34 5.93 0.43 -5.07
CA GLN A 34 5.63 -0.95 -4.72
C GLN A 34 6.68 -1.88 -5.32
N SER A 35 7.22 -2.80 -4.52
CA SER A 35 8.11 -3.86 -4.98
C SER A 35 7.46 -5.22 -4.74
N TYR A 36 7.52 -6.09 -5.74
CA TYR A 36 7.10 -7.48 -5.66
C TYR A 36 8.32 -8.38 -5.80
N LYS A 37 8.55 -9.21 -4.79
CA LYS A 37 9.57 -10.27 -4.83
C LYS A 37 8.90 -11.57 -5.18
N MET A 38 9.38 -12.19 -6.25
CA MET A 38 8.93 -13.50 -6.70
C MET A 38 10.04 -14.52 -6.48
N ASP A 39 9.72 -15.58 -5.76
CA ASP A 39 10.58 -16.75 -5.57
C ASP A 39 9.86 -17.96 -6.19
N TYR A 40 10.47 -18.56 -7.21
CA TYR A 40 10.01 -19.78 -7.84
C TYR A 40 10.98 -20.92 -7.51
N THR A 41 10.48 -22.07 -7.05
CA THR A 41 11.29 -23.23 -6.70
C THR A 41 10.68 -24.49 -7.32
N SER A 42 11.47 -25.20 -8.14
CA SER A 42 11.09 -26.48 -8.73
C SER A 42 12.28 -27.45 -8.69
N GLY A 43 12.20 -28.46 -7.83
CA GLY A 43 13.32 -29.37 -7.58
C GLY A 43 14.55 -28.62 -7.05
N SER A 44 15.66 -28.73 -7.78
CA SER A 44 16.92 -28.00 -7.46
C SER A 44 17.03 -26.62 -8.09
N LEU A 45 16.04 -26.21 -8.94
CA LEU A 45 16.03 -24.91 -9.58
C LEU A 45 15.34 -23.88 -8.66
N SER A 46 16.01 -22.78 -8.37
CA SER A 46 15.45 -21.62 -7.67
C SER A 46 15.71 -20.36 -8.49
N LEU A 47 14.63 -19.65 -8.83
CA LEU A 47 14.67 -18.37 -9.53
C LEU A 47 14.07 -17.30 -8.63
N LYS A 48 14.77 -16.18 -8.53
CA LYS A 48 14.32 -15.00 -7.76
C LYS A 48 14.28 -13.79 -8.68
N ASP A 49 13.19 -13.08 -8.63
CA ASP A 49 13.01 -11.84 -9.38
C ASP A 49 12.37 -10.76 -8.49
N THR A 50 12.62 -9.49 -8.83
CA THR A 50 12.04 -8.35 -8.14
C THR A 50 11.58 -7.32 -9.15
N THR A 51 10.29 -7.06 -9.16
CA THR A 51 9.68 -6.01 -9.98
C THR A 51 9.30 -4.84 -9.10
N SER A 52 9.66 -3.63 -9.49
CA SER A 52 9.31 -2.39 -8.78
C SER A 52 8.44 -1.49 -9.64
N MET A 53 7.42 -0.92 -9.03
CA MET A 53 6.46 0.00 -9.66
C MET A 53 6.52 1.35 -8.94
N THR A 54 6.41 2.44 -9.68
CA THR A 54 6.19 3.78 -9.12
C THR A 54 4.79 3.86 -8.54
N GLY A 55 4.62 4.45 -7.36
CA GLY A 55 3.33 4.51 -6.69
C GLY A 55 3.07 5.81 -5.94
N PHE A 56 1.79 6.21 -5.89
CA PHE A 56 1.29 7.34 -5.13
C PHE A 56 0.08 6.92 -4.32
N PHE A 57 -0.13 7.58 -3.19
CA PHE A 57 -1.30 7.36 -2.36
C PHE A 57 -1.97 8.66 -1.94
N LEU A 58 -3.26 8.55 -1.70
CA LEU A 58 -4.10 9.56 -1.06
C LEU A 58 -4.99 8.86 -0.04
N GLY A 59 -5.17 9.46 1.14
CA GLY A 59 -6.00 8.83 2.15
C GLY A 59 -6.41 9.77 3.27
N VAL A 60 -7.23 9.22 4.14
CA VAL A 60 -7.67 9.84 5.40
C VAL A 60 -7.27 8.96 6.56
N ASN A 61 -7.06 9.55 7.72
CA ASN A 61 -6.84 8.81 8.94
C ASN A 61 -7.56 9.46 10.11
N TYR A 62 -7.91 8.64 11.07
CA TYR A 62 -8.52 9.01 12.31
C TYR A 62 -7.61 8.61 13.45
N ASN A 63 -7.17 9.58 14.26
CA ASN A 63 -6.27 9.36 15.40
C ASN A 63 -7.07 9.44 16.70
N VAL A 64 -6.90 8.45 17.54
CA VAL A 64 -7.50 8.40 18.88
C VAL A 64 -6.38 8.40 19.91
N ASN A 65 -6.32 9.40 20.77
CA ASN A 65 -5.41 9.41 21.90
C ASN A 65 -5.85 8.39 22.95
N ILE A 66 -4.94 7.50 23.33
CA ILE A 66 -5.17 6.50 24.36
C ILE A 66 -4.68 7.04 25.69
N THR A 67 -3.43 7.47 25.76
CA THR A 67 -2.86 8.07 26.96
C THR A 67 -1.58 8.84 26.60
N GLY A 68 -1.44 10.07 27.09
CA GLY A 68 -0.23 10.88 26.92
C GLY A 68 0.30 10.90 25.50
N ASP A 69 1.42 10.24 25.28
CA ASP A 69 2.12 10.18 23.99
C ASP A 69 1.70 9.01 23.11
N LEU A 70 0.82 8.13 23.60
CA LEU A 70 0.35 6.96 22.87
C LEU A 70 -1.00 7.24 22.20
N ASN A 71 -1.08 7.04 20.88
CA ASN A 71 -2.33 7.09 20.13
C ASN A 71 -2.43 5.93 19.13
N VAL A 72 -3.65 5.63 18.70
CA VAL A 72 -3.96 4.69 17.62
C VAL A 72 -4.50 5.47 16.44
N SER A 73 -3.97 5.20 15.28
CA SER A 73 -4.42 5.74 14.00
C SER A 73 -5.03 4.64 13.15
N VAL A 74 -6.24 4.86 12.66
CA VAL A 74 -6.88 4.00 11.65
C VAL A 74 -7.03 4.82 10.39
N GLY A 75 -6.51 4.30 9.26
CA GLY A 75 -6.53 4.98 7.97
C GLY A 75 -7.35 4.25 6.93
N LEU A 76 -7.69 4.98 5.88
CA LEU A 76 -8.18 4.47 4.61
C LEU A 76 -7.43 5.19 3.50
N GLN A 77 -6.71 4.44 2.67
CA GLN A 77 -5.86 4.98 1.60
C GLN A 77 -6.17 4.32 0.28
N GLY A 78 -6.28 5.11 -0.79
CA GLY A 78 -6.20 4.64 -2.17
C GLY A 78 -4.77 4.76 -2.66
N ARG A 79 -4.20 3.70 -3.25
CA ARG A 79 -2.87 3.67 -3.83
C ARG A 79 -2.94 3.29 -5.30
N TYR A 80 -2.19 4.03 -6.12
CA TYR A 80 -2.06 3.78 -7.56
C TYR A 80 -0.59 3.52 -7.88
N ASN A 81 -0.30 2.39 -8.51
CA ASN A 81 1.03 1.98 -8.92
C ASN A 81 1.08 1.83 -10.44
N THR A 82 2.21 2.21 -11.03
CA THR A 82 2.46 2.07 -12.46
C THR A 82 3.90 1.63 -12.74
N TYR A 83 4.06 0.84 -13.79
CA TYR A 83 5.35 0.42 -14.34
C TYR A 83 5.29 0.50 -15.85
N SER A 84 6.36 0.96 -16.47
CA SER A 84 6.52 0.98 -17.92
C SER A 84 7.95 0.60 -18.28
N ASP A 85 8.11 -0.34 -19.19
CA ASP A 85 9.38 -0.76 -19.75
C ASP A 85 9.25 -0.88 -21.27
N GLU A 86 10.29 -0.49 -21.98
CA GLU A 86 10.34 -0.51 -23.45
C GLU A 86 11.70 -1.00 -23.92
N ASN A 87 11.70 -2.06 -24.73
CA ASN A 87 12.88 -2.65 -25.29
C ASN A 87 12.75 -2.78 -26.80
N THR A 88 13.78 -2.34 -27.54
CA THR A 88 13.82 -2.48 -29.00
C THR A 88 14.93 -3.46 -29.39
N VAL A 89 14.54 -4.54 -30.05
CA VAL A 89 15.46 -5.56 -30.57
C VAL A 89 15.22 -5.74 -32.05
N LEU A 90 16.27 -5.61 -32.88
CA LEU A 90 16.22 -5.74 -34.35
C LEU A 90 15.14 -4.87 -35.02
N GLY A 91 14.92 -3.65 -34.50
CA GLY A 91 13.92 -2.72 -35.05
C GLY A 91 12.46 -3.03 -34.62
N VAL A 92 12.22 -4.05 -33.80
CA VAL A 92 10.91 -4.35 -33.22
C VAL A 92 10.89 -3.84 -31.78
N THR A 93 9.95 -2.95 -31.49
CA THR A 93 9.76 -2.41 -30.13
C THR A 93 8.75 -3.27 -29.38
N ALA A 94 9.15 -3.76 -28.22
CA ALA A 94 8.29 -4.42 -27.24
C ALA A 94 8.12 -3.50 -26.02
N LYS A 95 6.88 -3.21 -25.65
CA LYS A 95 6.52 -2.35 -24.52
C LYS A 95 5.68 -3.11 -23.52
N THR A 96 6.01 -2.96 -22.23
CA THR A 96 5.25 -3.51 -21.10
C THR A 96 4.77 -2.37 -20.25
N ASN A 97 3.44 -2.26 -20.06
CA ASN A 97 2.83 -1.31 -19.15
C ASN A 97 2.03 -2.07 -18.11
N SER A 98 2.31 -1.82 -16.84
CA SER A 98 1.54 -2.38 -15.73
C SER A 98 0.93 -1.28 -14.89
N THR A 99 -0.31 -1.49 -14.48
CA THR A 99 -1.03 -0.58 -13.57
C THR A 99 -1.73 -1.38 -12.49
N GLN A 100 -1.78 -0.82 -11.29
CA GLN A 100 -2.44 -1.44 -10.15
C GLN A 100 -3.11 -0.39 -9.28
N MET A 101 -4.32 -0.68 -8.80
CA MET A 101 -5.04 0.12 -7.82
C MET A 101 -5.31 -0.72 -6.57
N LEU A 102 -4.99 -0.16 -5.40
CA LEU A 102 -5.21 -0.82 -4.10
C LEU A 102 -5.97 0.13 -3.17
N VAL A 103 -6.63 -0.49 -2.21
CA VAL A 103 -7.12 0.18 -1.00
C VAL A 103 -6.40 -0.42 0.19
N ASP A 104 -5.81 0.44 1.02
CA ASP A 104 -5.10 0.05 2.23
C ASP A 104 -5.84 0.57 3.47
N VAL A 105 -5.91 -0.26 4.50
CA VAL A 105 -6.44 0.08 5.83
C VAL A 105 -5.32 -0.13 6.85
N PRO A 106 -4.47 0.88 7.09
CA PRO A 106 -3.48 0.83 8.16
C PRO A 106 -4.14 1.02 9.53
N ILE A 107 -3.71 0.22 10.52
CA ILE A 107 -4.06 0.35 11.93
C ILE A 107 -2.76 0.49 12.69
N LEU A 108 -2.40 1.71 13.09
CA LEU A 108 -1.07 2.04 13.56
C LEU A 108 -1.11 2.52 15.01
N PHE A 109 -0.24 1.94 15.83
CA PHE A 109 0.09 2.43 17.17
C PHE A 109 1.20 3.45 17.02
N ASN A 110 0.97 4.65 17.52
CA ASN A 110 1.93 5.75 17.43
C ASN A 110 2.37 6.14 18.84
N TYR A 111 3.67 6.21 19.03
CA TYR A 111 4.28 6.76 20.25
C TYR A 111 5.05 8.00 19.89
N GLY A 112 4.64 9.15 20.45
CA GLY A 112 5.16 10.46 20.09
C GLY A 112 5.82 11.15 21.26
N LEU A 113 6.93 11.85 20.99
CA LEU A 113 7.64 12.70 21.93
C LEU A 113 7.48 14.15 21.47
N SER A 114 6.93 15.01 22.33
CA SER A 114 6.89 16.45 22.10
C SER A 114 8.29 17.03 22.39
N LEU A 115 8.91 17.58 21.36
CA LEU A 115 10.22 18.23 21.46
C LEU A 115 10.06 19.71 21.83
N THR A 116 8.99 20.33 21.35
CA THR A 116 8.53 21.67 21.72
C THR A 116 6.99 21.65 21.78
N ASP A 117 6.37 22.79 22.12
CA ASP A 117 4.90 22.90 22.13
C ASP A 117 4.27 22.63 20.75
N ASP A 118 4.98 22.96 19.68
CA ASP A 118 4.50 22.82 18.30
C ASP A 118 5.08 21.61 17.56
N LEU A 119 6.24 21.09 17.98
CA LEU A 119 6.97 20.03 17.29
C LEU A 119 6.88 18.71 18.05
N LYS A 120 6.27 17.72 17.41
CA LYS A 120 6.20 16.36 17.90
C LYS A 120 6.83 15.38 16.90
N VAL A 121 7.67 14.47 17.40
CA VAL A 121 8.22 13.35 16.61
C VAL A 121 7.63 12.06 17.14
N SER A 122 7.17 11.19 16.27
CA SER A 122 6.56 9.92 16.65
C SER A 122 7.08 8.76 15.83
N LEU A 123 7.15 7.61 16.48
CA LEU A 123 7.31 6.30 15.86
C LEU A 123 5.93 5.68 15.68
N PHE A 124 5.70 4.99 14.58
CA PHE A 124 4.48 4.23 14.41
C PHE A 124 4.75 2.83 13.90
N LEU A 125 3.92 1.89 14.33
CA LEU A 125 3.96 0.50 13.90
C LEU A 125 2.56 -0.12 13.96
N GLY A 126 2.29 -1.09 13.11
CA GLY A 126 1.02 -1.81 13.15
C GLY A 126 0.71 -2.58 11.87
N PRO A 127 -0.40 -3.32 11.86
CA PRO A 127 -0.85 -4.02 10.68
C PRO A 127 -1.43 -3.08 9.64
N THR A 128 -1.29 -3.48 8.38
CA THR A 128 -1.98 -2.86 7.24
C THR A 128 -2.68 -3.95 6.44
N ILE A 129 -3.96 -3.77 6.21
CA ILE A 129 -4.78 -4.63 5.37
C ILE A 129 -4.84 -3.97 4.00
N SER A 130 -4.46 -4.70 2.94
CA SER A 130 -4.47 -4.21 1.57
C SER A 130 -5.40 -5.06 0.70
N TYR A 131 -6.14 -4.42 -0.17
CA TYR A 131 -6.99 -5.07 -1.15
C TYR A 131 -6.80 -4.45 -2.53
N ALA A 132 -6.41 -5.27 -3.51
CA ALA A 132 -6.26 -4.83 -4.88
C ALA A 132 -7.63 -4.76 -5.57
N LEU A 133 -7.97 -3.58 -6.08
CA LEU A 133 -9.17 -3.31 -6.85
C LEU A 133 -8.99 -3.69 -8.31
N SER A 134 -7.79 -3.48 -8.85
CA SER A 134 -7.41 -3.83 -10.21
C SER A 134 -5.89 -4.01 -10.30
N GLY A 135 -5.45 -4.83 -11.24
CA GLY A 135 -4.06 -4.99 -11.62
C GLY A 135 -4.01 -5.54 -13.02
N LYS A 136 -3.35 -4.83 -13.94
CA LYS A 136 -3.29 -5.19 -15.35
C LYS A 136 -1.88 -5.00 -15.89
N THR A 137 -1.48 -5.89 -16.79
CA THR A 137 -0.28 -5.72 -17.62
C THR A 137 -0.69 -5.77 -19.07
N THR A 138 -0.26 -4.76 -19.83
CA THR A 138 -0.44 -4.67 -21.27
C THR A 138 0.94 -4.84 -21.93
N TYR A 139 1.03 -5.83 -22.80
CA TYR A 139 2.20 -6.10 -23.65
C TYR A 139 1.88 -5.65 -25.06
N THR A 140 2.75 -4.82 -25.64
CA THR A 140 2.63 -4.34 -27.02
C THR A 140 3.89 -4.73 -27.78
N VAL A 141 3.75 -5.45 -28.89
CA VAL A 141 4.85 -5.79 -29.81
C VAL A 141 4.47 -5.36 -31.22
N GLY A 142 5.12 -4.33 -31.72
CA GLY A 142 4.73 -3.70 -32.98
C GLY A 142 3.30 -3.14 -32.90
N SER A 143 2.36 -3.74 -33.67
CA SER A 143 0.94 -3.36 -33.67
C SER A 143 0.05 -4.33 -32.88
N ILE A 144 0.61 -5.35 -32.24
CA ILE A 144 -0.14 -6.36 -31.48
C ILE A 144 -0.12 -5.95 -30.00
N GLU A 145 -1.31 -5.87 -29.40
CA GLU A 145 -1.51 -5.58 -27.99
C GLU A 145 -2.23 -6.73 -27.30
N THR A 146 -1.72 -7.15 -26.13
CA THR A 146 -2.33 -8.18 -25.28
C THR A 146 -2.37 -7.67 -23.85
N THR A 147 -3.55 -7.70 -23.22
CA THR A 147 -3.73 -7.30 -21.81
C THR A 147 -4.07 -8.52 -20.95
N SER A 148 -3.37 -8.66 -19.83
CA SER A 148 -3.62 -9.68 -18.81
C SER A 148 -4.08 -9.00 -17.50
N ASP A 149 -5.11 -9.53 -16.87
CA ASP A 149 -5.63 -9.09 -15.57
C ASP A 149 -5.07 -10.00 -14.47
N TRP A 150 -4.47 -9.41 -13.42
CA TRP A 150 -3.78 -10.17 -12.38
C TRP A 150 -4.71 -10.90 -11.41
N TYR A 151 -5.93 -10.38 -11.23
CA TYR A 151 -6.87 -10.79 -10.18
C TYR A 151 -8.12 -11.50 -10.69
N LYS A 152 -8.25 -11.65 -12.00
CA LYS A 152 -9.37 -12.36 -12.63
C LYS A 152 -9.27 -13.87 -12.36
N GLU A 153 -10.40 -14.52 -12.05
CA GLU A 153 -10.40 -15.93 -11.63
C GLU A 153 -9.84 -16.88 -12.71
N ASP A 154 -10.08 -16.58 -13.99
CA ASP A 154 -9.69 -17.44 -15.12
C ASP A 154 -8.33 -17.06 -15.76
N GLU A 155 -7.81 -15.87 -15.49
CA GLU A 155 -6.61 -15.33 -16.16
C GLU A 155 -5.52 -14.94 -15.16
N GLY A 156 -5.89 -14.64 -13.90
CA GLY A 156 -5.00 -14.06 -12.90
C GLY A 156 -4.45 -15.09 -11.92
N ASN A 157 -3.13 -15.06 -11.74
CA ASN A 157 -2.42 -15.94 -10.79
C ASN A 157 -2.13 -15.27 -9.44
N GLN A 158 -2.75 -14.12 -9.14
CA GLN A 158 -2.50 -13.38 -7.90
C GLN A 158 -3.73 -13.25 -7.01
N GLY A 159 -3.49 -13.28 -5.69
CA GLY A 159 -4.46 -12.94 -4.68
C GLY A 159 -4.62 -11.43 -4.56
N ALA A 160 -5.86 -10.95 -4.46
CA ALA A 160 -6.14 -9.52 -4.31
C ALA A 160 -5.99 -9.02 -2.86
N PHE A 161 -5.90 -9.89 -1.87
CA PHE A 161 -5.83 -9.57 -0.45
C PHE A 161 -4.42 -9.78 0.08
N ASP A 162 -3.91 -8.80 0.83
CA ASP A 162 -2.65 -8.90 1.58
C ASP A 162 -2.81 -8.37 3.00
N LEU A 163 -2.08 -8.96 3.93
CA LEU A 163 -1.88 -8.48 5.28
C LEU A 163 -0.42 -8.13 5.43
N GLY A 164 -0.12 -6.90 5.79
CA GLY A 164 1.24 -6.39 5.96
C GLY A 164 1.52 -5.88 7.36
N GLY A 165 2.78 -5.70 7.66
CA GLY A 165 3.30 -4.96 8.82
C GLY A 165 3.89 -3.63 8.36
N THR A 166 3.48 -2.54 8.98
CA THR A 166 3.97 -1.18 8.69
C THR A 166 4.74 -0.64 9.88
N LEU A 167 5.86 0.00 9.60
CA LEU A 167 6.64 0.70 10.60
C LEU A 167 7.17 2.01 10.00
N GLY A 168 7.28 3.09 10.82
CA GLY A 168 7.80 4.37 10.32
C GLY A 168 7.92 5.45 11.38
N VAL A 169 8.23 6.65 10.90
CA VAL A 169 8.43 7.86 11.69
C VAL A 169 7.58 8.99 11.14
N CYS A 170 7.15 9.88 12.03
CA CYS A 170 6.41 11.07 11.68
C CYS A 170 6.93 12.26 12.47
N ALA A 171 7.16 13.38 11.80
CA ALA A 171 7.35 14.70 12.40
C ALA A 171 6.11 15.53 12.16
N SER A 172 5.54 16.11 13.23
CA SER A 172 4.35 16.95 13.17
C SER A 172 4.68 18.34 13.66
N PHE A 173 4.28 19.36 12.90
CA PHE A 173 4.45 20.76 13.26
C PHE A 173 3.17 21.53 12.91
N SER A 174 2.51 22.11 13.92
CA SER A 174 1.28 22.93 13.74
C SER A 174 0.22 22.28 12.84
N GLY A 175 -0.05 20.96 13.03
CA GLY A 175 -1.03 20.22 12.24
C GLY A 175 -0.48 19.63 10.92
N ILE A 176 0.64 20.13 10.40
CA ILE A 176 1.32 19.53 9.23
C ILE A 176 2.13 18.33 9.70
N ARG A 177 2.08 17.24 8.96
CA ARG A 177 2.81 16.01 9.23
C ARG A 177 3.68 15.64 8.04
N LEU A 178 4.96 15.40 8.29
CA LEU A 178 5.86 14.71 7.36
C LEU A 178 6.12 13.32 7.91
N PHE A 179 5.84 12.30 7.13
CA PHE A 179 6.01 10.94 7.60
C PHE A 179 6.62 10.04 6.53
N GLY A 180 7.28 9.00 6.99
CA GLY A 180 7.85 7.99 6.10
C GLY A 180 8.01 6.66 6.83
N GLY A 181 8.07 5.60 6.05
CA GLY A 181 8.15 4.26 6.62
C GLY A 181 8.27 3.16 5.57
N TYR A 182 8.06 1.95 6.06
CA TYR A 182 8.13 0.74 5.28
C TYR A 182 6.93 -0.17 5.61
N ASN A 183 6.31 -0.72 4.58
CA ASN A 183 5.28 -1.74 4.68
C ASN A 183 5.81 -3.03 4.06
N MET A 184 5.70 -4.13 4.77
CA MET A 184 6.10 -5.46 4.35
C MET A 184 4.86 -6.36 4.31
N GLY A 185 4.47 -6.83 3.11
CA GLY A 185 3.43 -7.84 2.95
C GLY A 185 3.87 -9.19 3.51
N LEU A 186 2.99 -9.82 4.24
CA LEU A 186 3.24 -11.08 4.95
C LEU A 186 2.66 -12.28 4.21
N MET A 187 1.63 -12.06 3.39
CA MET A 187 0.96 -13.14 2.66
C MET A 187 1.68 -13.51 1.37
N ASN A 188 1.53 -14.76 0.95
CA ASN A 188 1.86 -15.16 -0.40
C ASN A 188 0.72 -14.74 -1.34
N LEU A 189 1.01 -13.86 -2.27
CA LEU A 189 0.03 -13.37 -3.25
C LEU A 189 -0.09 -14.31 -4.47
N SER A 190 0.85 -15.24 -4.67
CA SER A 190 0.76 -16.20 -5.77
C SER A 190 -0.28 -17.28 -5.50
N LYS A 191 -1.08 -17.60 -6.51
CA LYS A 191 -1.96 -18.77 -6.55
C LYS A 191 -1.30 -19.95 -7.28
N ALA A 192 -0.15 -19.74 -7.92
CA ALA A 192 0.57 -20.79 -8.63
C ALA A 192 1.39 -21.64 -7.66
N ASP A 193 1.44 -22.95 -7.93
CA ASP A 193 2.25 -23.90 -7.18
C ASP A 193 3.74 -23.54 -7.29
N ASN A 194 4.49 -23.81 -6.25
CA ASN A 194 5.94 -23.56 -6.16
C ASN A 194 6.39 -22.11 -6.37
N THR A 195 5.45 -21.15 -6.31
CA THR A 195 5.72 -19.73 -6.48
C THR A 195 5.30 -18.96 -5.23
N THR A 196 6.19 -18.12 -4.72
CA THR A 196 5.88 -17.18 -3.65
C THR A 196 6.04 -15.75 -4.18
N VAL A 197 5.01 -14.93 -4.04
CA VAL A 197 5.03 -13.51 -4.38
C VAL A 197 4.70 -12.71 -3.14
N LYS A 198 5.59 -11.80 -2.73
CA LYS A 198 5.40 -10.91 -1.59
C LYS A 198 5.56 -9.46 -2.02
N GLY A 199 4.60 -8.63 -1.60
CA GLY A 199 4.63 -7.19 -1.80
C GLY A 199 5.37 -6.48 -0.67
N SER A 200 6.07 -5.40 -0.98
CA SER A 200 6.60 -4.46 0.01
C SER A 200 6.70 -3.06 -0.60
N ASN A 201 6.60 -2.04 0.23
CA ASN A 201 6.79 -0.66 -0.22
C ASN A 201 7.40 0.20 0.90
N TRP A 202 8.32 1.06 0.54
CA TRP A 202 8.63 2.22 1.36
C TRP A 202 7.72 3.38 0.96
N PHE A 203 7.54 4.33 1.85
CA PHE A 203 6.71 5.50 1.55
C PHE A 203 7.23 6.75 2.24
N ILE A 204 6.93 7.88 1.63
CA ILE A 204 7.07 9.21 2.22
C ILE A 204 5.82 10.02 1.88
N GLY A 205 5.32 10.77 2.84
CA GLY A 205 4.09 11.52 2.65
C GLY A 205 3.99 12.76 3.51
N LEU A 206 3.07 13.61 3.09
CA LEU A 206 2.62 14.78 3.82
C LEU A 206 1.18 14.53 4.29
N GLY A 207 0.86 15.03 5.47
CA GLY A 207 -0.48 15.00 6.03
C GLY A 207 -0.83 16.33 6.68
N TYR A 208 -2.12 16.53 6.86
CA TYR A 208 -2.67 17.64 7.62
C TYR A 208 -3.73 17.11 8.58
N ALA A 209 -3.65 17.53 9.82
CA ALA A 209 -4.62 17.23 10.85
C ALA A 209 -5.70 18.33 10.87
N LEU A 210 -6.96 17.91 10.76
CA LEU A 210 -8.15 18.79 10.69
C LEU A 210 -8.69 19.08 12.10
#